data_6d1f5b43d831ab1a1825569fa1b30bd3
#
_entry.id   6d1f5b43d831ab1a1825569fa1b30bd3
#
_cell.length_a   1.000
_cell.length_b   1.000
_cell.length_c   1.000
_cell.angle_alpha   90.00
_cell.angle_beta   90.00
_cell.angle_gamma   90.00
#
_symmetry.space_group_name_H-M   'P 1'
#
loop_
_entity.id
_entity.type
_entity.pdbx_description
1 polymer ?
#
loop_
_entity_poly.entity_id
_entity_poly.type
_entity_poly.pdbx_seq_one_letter_code
_entity_poly.pdbx_strand_id
1 'polypeptide(L)'
;MQKRLESVMHIGRKIGIPDDKGYTTAVLIALVIVAATVAGFYVYFTSVVAKPSPYDTIFILNTQGQATDYPQTLVANQNNTFSVIVGVTCHQGKAENQSYQVKVKVTQNLPALFPVQTSPTQTVNLSLKDGDTQQIPVTLTENTVGSYAVVFELYRLDGSGNYAFTENYCVLPIQVIS
;
A
#
# COMPACT_ATOMS: atom_id res chain seq x y z
N MET A 1 11.63 62.44 3.73
CA MET A 1 11.40 61.13 4.34
C MET A 1 10.71 61.24 5.72
N GLN A 2 10.97 62.30 6.50
CA GLN A 2 10.40 62.54 7.82
C GLN A 2 8.86 62.70 7.85
N LYS A 3 8.25 63.42 6.91
CA LYS A 3 6.78 63.62 6.85
C LYS A 3 5.94 62.37 6.69
N ARG A 4 6.46 61.27 6.17
CA ARG A 4 5.74 60.00 6.05
C ARG A 4 5.67 59.20 7.36
N LEU A 5 6.69 59.33 8.19
CA LEU A 5 6.74 58.67 9.50
C LEU A 5 5.79 59.30 10.50
N GLU A 6 5.64 60.62 10.46
CA GLU A 6 4.67 61.34 11.30
C GLU A 6 3.20 61.00 10.95
N SER A 7 2.90 60.76 9.68
CA SER A 7 1.57 60.35 9.23
C SER A 7 1.17 58.97 9.74
N VAL A 8 2.11 58.02 9.79
CA VAL A 8 1.87 56.66 10.30
C VAL A 8 1.69 56.66 11.82
N MET A 9 2.45 57.45 12.57
CA MET A 9 2.24 57.61 14.01
C MET A 9 0.89 58.26 14.35
N HIS A 10 0.38 59.19 13.50
CA HIS A 10 -0.90 59.82 13.74
C HIS A 10 -2.09 58.86 13.48
N ILE A 11 -1.94 57.89 12.60
CA ILE A 11 -2.98 56.87 12.33
C ILE A 11 -3.06 55.89 13.51
N GLY A 12 -1.93 55.49 14.08
CA GLY A 12 -1.89 54.61 15.28
C GLY A 12 -2.61 55.24 16.50
N ARG A 13 -2.48 56.55 16.69
CA ARG A 13 -3.16 57.28 17.81
C ARG A 13 -4.67 57.33 17.64
N LYS A 14 -5.20 57.36 16.41
CA LYS A 14 -6.65 57.32 16.12
C LYS A 14 -7.29 55.98 16.35
N ILE A 15 -6.53 54.86 16.33
CA ILE A 15 -7.06 53.51 16.49
C ILE A 15 -7.02 53.07 17.99
N GLY A 16 -6.56 53.95 18.88
CA GLY A 16 -6.57 53.65 20.33
C GLY A 16 -5.61 52.53 20.73
N ILE A 17 -4.56 52.31 19.94
CA ILE A 17 -3.51 51.36 20.27
C ILE A 17 -2.67 52.03 21.40
N PRO A 18 -2.66 51.50 22.62
CA PRO A 18 -1.88 52.11 23.71
C PRO A 18 -0.38 52.03 23.39
N ASP A 19 0.31 53.15 23.52
CA ASP A 19 1.78 53.28 23.38
C ASP A 19 2.51 52.65 24.58
N ASP A 20 1.94 51.64 25.16
CA ASP A 20 2.43 51.06 26.39
C ASP A 20 3.34 49.85 26.08
N LYS A 21 4.51 49.81 26.72
CA LYS A 21 5.46 48.68 26.66
C LYS A 21 4.76 47.33 26.99
N GLY A 22 3.71 47.38 27.83
CA GLY A 22 2.88 46.25 28.18
C GLY A 22 2.14 45.62 26.99
N TYR A 23 1.59 46.45 26.07
CA TYR A 23 0.91 45.95 24.88
C TYR A 23 1.86 45.21 23.91
N THR A 24 3.04 45.78 23.66
CA THR A 24 4.06 45.14 22.81
C THR A 24 4.52 43.81 23.37
N THR A 25 4.71 43.74 24.70
CA THR A 25 5.07 42.51 25.39
C THR A 25 3.96 41.47 25.30
N ALA A 26 2.71 41.87 25.49
CA ALA A 26 1.55 40.95 25.34
C ALA A 26 1.42 40.38 23.92
N VAL A 27 1.61 41.19 22.89
CA VAL A 27 1.60 40.76 21.50
C VAL A 27 2.73 39.77 21.22
N LEU A 28 3.95 40.02 21.69
CA LEU A 28 5.09 39.10 21.54
C LEU A 28 4.80 37.76 22.22
N ILE A 29 4.26 37.76 23.44
CA ILE A 29 3.89 36.52 24.13
C ILE A 29 2.83 35.76 23.35
N ALA A 30 1.80 36.43 22.84
CA ALA A 30 0.76 35.79 22.03
C ALA A 30 1.35 35.14 20.75
N LEU A 31 2.26 35.82 20.07
CA LEU A 31 2.95 35.27 18.87
C LEU A 31 3.78 34.04 19.22
N VAL A 32 4.50 34.04 20.34
CA VAL A 32 5.28 32.88 20.80
C VAL A 32 4.36 31.71 21.10
N ILE A 33 3.22 31.93 21.78
CA ILE A 33 2.24 30.87 22.06
C ILE A 33 1.68 30.29 20.77
N VAL A 34 1.30 31.13 19.80
CA VAL A 34 0.79 30.68 18.50
C VAL A 34 1.86 29.87 17.76
N ALA A 35 3.11 30.34 17.69
CA ALA A 35 4.20 29.63 17.05
C ALA A 35 4.47 28.27 17.71
N ALA A 36 4.50 28.22 19.05
CA ALA A 36 4.67 26.96 19.79
C ALA A 36 3.52 25.98 19.56
N THR A 37 2.28 26.48 19.48
CA THR A 37 1.10 25.64 19.18
C THR A 37 1.18 25.06 17.79
N VAL A 38 1.50 25.88 16.77
CA VAL A 38 1.65 25.43 15.38
C VAL A 38 2.79 24.41 15.26
N ALA A 39 3.94 24.67 15.90
CA ALA A 39 5.06 23.73 15.92
C ALA A 39 4.67 22.39 16.61
N GLY A 40 3.97 22.45 17.73
CA GLY A 40 3.45 21.29 18.44
C GLY A 40 2.48 20.45 17.58
N PHE A 41 1.54 21.11 16.90
CA PHE A 41 0.66 20.45 15.96
C PHE A 41 1.43 19.80 14.79
N TYR A 42 2.38 20.49 14.20
CA TYR A 42 3.21 19.95 13.14
C TYR A 42 3.95 18.69 13.57
N VAL A 43 4.63 18.72 14.72
CA VAL A 43 5.32 17.56 15.28
C VAL A 43 4.34 16.42 15.59
N TYR A 44 3.19 16.72 16.18
CA TYR A 44 2.16 15.73 16.47
C TYR A 44 1.67 15.03 15.19
N PHE A 45 1.28 15.81 14.18
CA PHE A 45 0.81 15.23 12.92
C PHE A 45 1.87 14.42 12.19
N THR A 46 3.11 14.88 12.13
CA THR A 46 4.19 14.17 11.45
C THR A 46 4.68 12.93 12.19
N SER A 47 4.61 12.93 13.52
CA SER A 47 5.16 11.85 14.35
C SER A 47 4.12 10.81 14.78
N VAL A 48 2.88 11.21 14.98
CA VAL A 48 1.83 10.34 15.56
C VAL A 48 0.76 9.93 14.54
N VAL A 49 0.32 10.86 13.68
CA VAL A 49 -0.83 10.63 12.80
C VAL A 49 -0.41 10.13 11.42
N ALA A 50 0.80 10.42 10.96
CA ALA A 50 1.18 10.27 9.55
C ALA A 50 1.84 8.95 9.15
N LYS A 51 1.91 7.94 10.03
CA LYS A 51 2.48 6.64 9.64
C LYS A 51 1.34 5.67 9.30
N PRO A 52 1.03 5.43 8.02
CA PRO A 52 0.12 4.36 7.65
C PRO A 52 0.64 3.03 8.20
N SER A 53 -0.27 2.17 8.65
CA SER A 53 0.11 0.83 9.08
C SER A 53 0.80 0.11 7.91
N PRO A 54 1.90 -0.60 8.15
CA PRO A 54 2.55 -1.39 7.11
C PRO A 54 1.58 -2.41 6.51
N TYR A 55 1.55 -2.51 5.20
CA TYR A 55 0.73 -3.48 4.48
C TYR A 55 1.43 -3.98 3.23
N ASP A 56 1.01 -5.11 2.72
CA ASP A 56 1.42 -5.66 1.45
C ASP A 56 0.16 -5.91 0.61
N THR A 57 0.29 -5.91 -0.70
CA THR A 57 -0.83 -6.27 -1.57
C THR A 57 -0.42 -7.31 -2.59
N ILE A 58 -1.35 -8.17 -2.95
CA ILE A 58 -1.26 -9.06 -4.11
C ILE A 58 -2.48 -8.83 -4.99
N PHE A 59 -2.29 -8.81 -6.29
CA PHE A 59 -3.37 -8.67 -7.27
C PHE A 59 -3.06 -9.50 -8.51
N ILE A 60 -4.08 -9.79 -9.30
CA ILE A 60 -3.95 -10.48 -10.58
C ILE A 60 -4.46 -9.59 -11.71
N LEU A 61 -3.83 -9.71 -12.87
CA LEU A 61 -4.20 -9.04 -14.12
C LEU A 61 -4.22 -10.07 -15.24
N ASN A 62 -4.99 -9.78 -16.29
CA ASN A 62 -4.90 -10.53 -17.53
C ASN A 62 -3.58 -10.23 -18.25
N THR A 63 -3.32 -10.88 -19.38
CA THR A 63 -2.08 -10.70 -20.17
C THR A 63 -1.94 -9.30 -20.79
N GLN A 64 -3.03 -8.52 -20.84
CA GLN A 64 -3.04 -7.11 -21.26
C GLN A 64 -2.82 -6.12 -20.09
N GLY A 65 -2.63 -6.61 -18.88
CA GLY A 65 -2.44 -5.78 -17.70
C GLY A 65 -3.74 -5.19 -17.12
N GLN A 66 -4.89 -5.80 -17.40
CA GLN A 66 -6.19 -5.34 -16.89
C GLN A 66 -6.75 -6.29 -15.85
N ALA A 67 -7.48 -5.76 -14.87
CA ALA A 67 -8.13 -6.53 -13.81
C ALA A 67 -9.51 -7.08 -14.25
N THR A 68 -9.62 -7.53 -15.47
CA THR A 68 -10.83 -8.03 -16.11
C THR A 68 -10.48 -9.11 -17.13
N ASP A 69 -11.50 -9.79 -17.67
CA ASP A 69 -11.39 -10.76 -18.78
C ASP A 69 -10.36 -11.89 -18.50
N TYR A 70 -10.40 -12.40 -17.28
CA TYR A 70 -9.58 -13.56 -16.92
C TYR A 70 -10.07 -14.82 -17.64
N PRO A 71 -9.15 -15.73 -17.98
CA PRO A 71 -9.54 -17.04 -18.53
C PRO A 71 -10.37 -17.80 -17.51
N GLN A 72 -11.61 -18.12 -17.87
CA GLN A 72 -12.54 -18.84 -16.99
C GLN A 72 -12.81 -20.26 -17.46
N THR A 73 -12.62 -20.52 -18.75
CA THR A 73 -12.88 -21.83 -19.36
C THR A 73 -11.67 -22.29 -20.14
N LEU A 74 -11.23 -23.50 -19.90
CA LEU A 74 -10.18 -24.21 -20.60
C LEU A 74 -10.79 -25.44 -21.30
N VAL A 75 -10.16 -25.88 -22.39
CA VAL A 75 -10.54 -27.11 -23.11
C VAL A 75 -9.42 -28.13 -22.96
N ALA A 76 -9.72 -29.25 -22.33
CA ALA A 76 -8.76 -30.32 -22.11
C ALA A 76 -8.07 -30.77 -23.42
N ASN A 77 -6.75 -30.92 -23.37
CA ASN A 77 -5.91 -31.36 -24.50
C ASN A 77 -5.88 -30.42 -25.72
N GLN A 78 -6.55 -29.27 -25.68
CA GLN A 78 -6.53 -28.29 -26.78
C GLN A 78 -6.12 -26.91 -26.32
N ASN A 79 -6.99 -26.21 -25.58
CA ASN A 79 -6.75 -24.89 -24.97
C ASN A 79 -6.75 -25.02 -23.45
N ASN A 80 -5.77 -25.74 -22.94
CA ASN A 80 -5.65 -26.16 -21.54
C ASN A 80 -4.67 -25.32 -20.74
N THR A 81 -4.05 -24.32 -21.38
CA THR A 81 -3.04 -23.44 -20.76
C THR A 81 -3.56 -22.01 -20.70
N PHE A 82 -3.36 -21.37 -19.56
CA PHE A 82 -3.67 -19.96 -19.42
C PHE A 82 -2.52 -19.22 -18.73
N SER A 83 -2.47 -17.91 -18.94
CA SER A 83 -1.49 -17.03 -18.34
C SER A 83 -2.18 -15.84 -17.69
N VAL A 84 -1.67 -15.46 -16.50
CA VAL A 84 -2.06 -14.25 -15.81
C VAL A 84 -0.81 -13.54 -15.30
N ILE A 85 -0.94 -12.24 -15.00
CA ILE A 85 0.11 -11.46 -14.36
C ILE A 85 -0.25 -11.34 -12.88
N VAL A 86 0.64 -11.77 -12.00
CA VAL A 86 0.52 -11.57 -10.56
C VAL A 86 1.35 -10.36 -10.17
N GLY A 87 0.74 -9.36 -9.55
CA GLY A 87 1.42 -8.18 -9.02
C GLY A 87 1.53 -8.24 -7.51
N VAL A 88 2.68 -7.85 -6.98
CA VAL A 88 2.93 -7.71 -5.54
C VAL A 88 3.46 -6.31 -5.28
N THR A 89 2.86 -5.61 -4.31
CA THR A 89 3.32 -4.28 -3.87
C THR A 89 3.70 -4.34 -2.39
N CYS A 90 4.84 -3.73 -2.06
CA CYS A 90 5.37 -3.61 -0.70
C CYS A 90 5.12 -2.21 -0.14
N HIS A 91 4.46 -2.12 1.03
CA HIS A 91 4.28 -0.87 1.80
C HIS A 91 4.60 -1.12 3.27
N GLN A 92 5.84 -1.52 3.55
CA GLN A 92 6.28 -1.86 4.90
C GLN A 92 6.93 -0.70 5.66
N GLY A 93 7.18 0.44 4.99
CA GLY A 93 7.85 1.60 5.57
C GLY A 93 9.29 1.33 5.97
N LYS A 94 9.93 0.28 5.42
CA LYS A 94 11.30 -0.12 5.72
C LYS A 94 12.24 0.24 4.57
N ALA A 95 13.42 0.76 4.91
CA ALA A 95 14.44 1.10 3.91
C ALA A 95 15.07 -0.13 3.24
N GLU A 96 15.03 -1.28 3.91
CA GLU A 96 15.62 -2.54 3.44
C GLU A 96 14.64 -3.30 2.54
N ASN A 97 15.20 -4.07 1.61
CA ASN A 97 14.41 -4.97 0.78
C ASN A 97 13.68 -6.00 1.63
N GLN A 98 12.41 -6.19 1.35
CA GLN A 98 11.61 -7.25 1.94
C GLN A 98 11.55 -8.44 0.98
N SER A 99 11.77 -9.64 1.49
CA SER A 99 11.71 -10.88 0.70
C SER A 99 10.33 -11.50 0.78
N TYR A 100 9.79 -11.85 -0.39
CA TYR A 100 8.47 -12.44 -0.55
C TYR A 100 8.51 -13.75 -1.32
N GLN A 101 7.50 -14.57 -1.10
CA GLN A 101 7.14 -15.71 -1.95
C GLN A 101 5.68 -15.61 -2.38
N VAL A 102 5.44 -15.71 -3.68
CA VAL A 102 4.10 -16.00 -4.20
C VAL A 102 4.01 -17.51 -4.41
N LYS A 103 3.09 -18.15 -3.70
CA LYS A 103 2.79 -19.58 -3.87
C LYS A 103 1.51 -19.73 -4.68
N VAL A 104 1.62 -20.36 -5.82
CA VAL A 104 0.50 -20.66 -6.71
C VAL A 104 0.05 -22.09 -6.45
N LYS A 105 -1.22 -22.28 -6.15
CA LYS A 105 -1.82 -23.57 -5.83
C LYS A 105 -3.06 -23.79 -6.69
N VAL A 106 -3.26 -25.03 -7.13
CA VAL A 106 -4.48 -25.43 -7.84
C VAL A 106 -5.24 -26.39 -6.94
N THR A 107 -6.52 -26.10 -6.72
CA THR A 107 -7.42 -26.95 -5.90
C THR A 107 -8.68 -27.28 -6.67
N GLN A 108 -9.24 -28.44 -6.40
CA GLN A 108 -10.61 -28.75 -6.82
C GLN A 108 -11.58 -27.96 -5.95
N ASN A 109 -12.45 -27.17 -6.54
CA ASN A 109 -13.39 -26.27 -5.89
C ASN A 109 -12.71 -25.09 -5.14
N LEU A 110 -13.52 -24.14 -4.70
CA LEU A 110 -13.07 -23.00 -3.92
C LEU A 110 -12.65 -23.43 -2.51
N PRO A 111 -11.45 -23.07 -2.03
CA PRO A 111 -11.04 -23.38 -0.67
C PRO A 111 -11.82 -22.56 0.36
N ALA A 112 -12.17 -23.20 1.48
CA ALA A 112 -12.88 -22.54 2.58
C ALA A 112 -11.94 -21.80 3.55
N LEU A 113 -10.67 -22.19 3.58
CA LEU A 113 -9.67 -21.66 4.53
C LEU A 113 -8.36 -21.33 3.84
N PHE A 114 -7.65 -20.32 4.34
CA PHE A 114 -6.32 -19.91 3.90
C PHE A 114 -5.35 -19.86 5.09
N PRO A 115 -4.03 -20.16 4.86
CA PRO A 115 -3.47 -20.62 3.60
C PRO A 115 -3.93 -22.04 3.25
N VAL A 116 -4.09 -22.29 1.96
CA VAL A 116 -4.50 -23.63 1.46
C VAL A 116 -3.42 -24.67 1.77
N GLN A 117 -3.82 -25.83 2.29
CA GLN A 117 -2.88 -26.86 2.80
C GLN A 117 -2.32 -27.80 1.71
N THR A 118 -2.50 -27.46 0.44
CA THR A 118 -1.90 -28.20 -0.70
C THR A 118 -0.50 -27.71 -1.01
N SER A 119 0.33 -28.59 -1.58
CA SER A 119 1.62 -28.19 -2.10
C SER A 119 1.47 -27.18 -3.23
N PRO A 120 2.34 -26.16 -3.32
CA PRO A 120 2.28 -25.21 -4.41
C PRO A 120 2.69 -25.87 -5.73
N THR A 121 1.95 -25.58 -6.80
CA THR A 121 2.29 -25.94 -8.17
C THR A 121 3.47 -25.11 -8.65
N GLN A 122 3.53 -23.85 -8.22
CA GLN A 122 4.64 -22.94 -8.54
C GLN A 122 4.94 -22.05 -7.32
N THR A 123 6.21 -21.71 -7.12
CA THR A 123 6.65 -20.72 -6.12
C THR A 123 7.57 -19.71 -6.81
N VAL A 124 7.28 -18.43 -6.63
CA VAL A 124 8.09 -17.32 -7.16
C VAL A 124 8.62 -16.49 -6.01
N ASN A 125 9.93 -16.29 -5.99
CA ASN A 125 10.60 -15.46 -4.98
C ASN A 125 10.76 -14.03 -5.51
N LEU A 126 10.57 -13.05 -4.63
CA LEU A 126 10.65 -11.62 -4.92
C LEU A 126 11.43 -10.90 -3.84
N SER A 127 12.03 -9.77 -4.21
CA SER A 127 12.66 -8.86 -3.26
C SER A 127 12.27 -7.43 -3.62
N LEU A 128 11.50 -6.75 -2.77
CA LEU A 128 10.91 -5.45 -3.02
C LEU A 128 11.32 -4.45 -1.94
N LYS A 129 11.54 -3.21 -2.35
CA LYS A 129 11.65 -2.07 -1.44
C LYS A 129 10.26 -1.53 -1.12
N ASP A 130 10.21 -0.70 -0.09
CA ASP A 130 9.01 0.05 0.22
C ASP A 130 8.55 0.92 -0.96
N GLY A 131 7.28 0.82 -1.33
CA GLY A 131 6.69 1.48 -2.49
C GLY A 131 6.87 0.75 -3.82
N ASP A 132 7.71 -0.29 -3.90
CA ASP A 132 7.91 -1.04 -5.14
C ASP A 132 6.74 -1.96 -5.45
N THR A 133 6.46 -2.10 -6.75
CA THR A 133 5.52 -3.10 -7.30
C THR A 133 6.27 -3.95 -8.33
N GLN A 134 6.14 -5.27 -8.22
CA GLN A 134 6.66 -6.21 -9.21
C GLN A 134 5.54 -7.06 -9.79
N GLN A 135 5.52 -7.19 -11.10
CA GLN A 135 4.59 -8.02 -11.86
C GLN A 135 5.31 -9.26 -12.40
N ILE A 136 4.67 -10.42 -12.28
CA ILE A 136 5.23 -11.71 -12.62
C ILE A 136 4.23 -12.45 -13.52
N PRO A 137 4.61 -12.91 -14.71
CA PRO A 137 3.77 -13.78 -15.50
C PRO A 137 3.73 -15.17 -14.85
N VAL A 138 2.53 -15.71 -14.68
CA VAL A 138 2.27 -17.07 -14.22
C VAL A 138 1.50 -17.79 -15.29
N THR A 139 2.03 -18.92 -15.74
CA THR A 139 1.38 -19.78 -16.71
C THR A 139 1.11 -21.14 -16.09
N LEU A 140 -0.11 -21.63 -16.25
CA LEU A 140 -0.58 -22.90 -15.73
C LEU A 140 -1.27 -23.70 -16.81
N THR A 141 -1.16 -25.03 -16.72
CA THR A 141 -1.80 -25.99 -17.61
C THR A 141 -2.61 -26.97 -16.79
N GLU A 142 -3.89 -27.20 -17.18
CA GLU A 142 -4.75 -28.18 -16.54
C GLU A 142 -5.48 -28.99 -17.64
N ASN A 143 -5.37 -30.31 -17.56
CA ASN A 143 -5.94 -31.25 -18.55
C ASN A 143 -7.14 -32.02 -18.04
N THR A 144 -7.33 -32.03 -16.74
CA THR A 144 -8.38 -32.84 -16.12
C THR A 144 -9.69 -32.06 -16.13
N VAL A 145 -10.73 -32.63 -16.70
CA VAL A 145 -12.06 -32.01 -16.72
C VAL A 145 -12.57 -31.83 -15.29
N GLY A 146 -13.03 -30.61 -14.96
CA GLY A 146 -13.51 -30.28 -13.63
C GLY A 146 -13.54 -28.79 -13.34
N SER A 147 -13.99 -28.45 -12.14
CA SER A 147 -13.96 -27.09 -11.59
C SER A 147 -12.77 -26.94 -10.67
N TYR A 148 -11.99 -25.90 -10.87
CA TYR A 148 -10.77 -25.64 -10.11
C TYR A 148 -10.76 -24.20 -9.60
N ALA A 149 -9.98 -23.98 -8.55
CA ALA A 149 -9.57 -22.66 -8.10
C ALA A 149 -8.06 -22.56 -8.14
N VAL A 150 -7.55 -21.56 -8.83
CA VAL A 150 -6.14 -21.17 -8.78
C VAL A 150 -5.98 -20.13 -7.69
N VAL A 151 -5.18 -20.44 -6.69
CA VAL A 151 -4.95 -19.61 -5.51
C VAL A 151 -3.53 -19.06 -5.55
N PHE A 152 -3.41 -17.74 -5.43
CA PHE A 152 -2.17 -17.01 -5.32
C PHE A 152 -2.03 -16.49 -3.90
N GLU A 153 -1.12 -17.02 -3.12
CA GLU A 153 -0.90 -16.65 -1.72
C GLU A 153 0.42 -15.93 -1.57
N LEU A 154 0.40 -14.81 -0.83
CA LEU A 154 1.59 -14.01 -0.55
C LEU A 154 2.16 -14.40 0.82
N TYR A 155 3.44 -14.71 0.83
CA TYR A 155 4.23 -14.96 2.03
C TYR A 155 5.36 -13.95 2.11
N ARG A 156 5.72 -13.53 3.32
CA ARG A 156 6.85 -12.64 3.59
C ARG A 156 7.83 -13.31 4.53
N LEU A 157 9.13 -13.10 4.29
CA LEU A 157 10.19 -13.53 5.19
C LEU A 157 10.06 -12.77 6.52
N ASP A 158 9.93 -13.49 7.61
CA ASP A 158 9.87 -12.94 8.96
C ASP A 158 11.28 -12.76 9.57
N GLY A 159 11.34 -12.18 10.78
CA GLY A 159 12.59 -11.97 11.50
C GLY A 159 13.28 -13.26 11.96
N SER A 160 12.61 -14.42 11.89
CA SER A 160 13.15 -15.74 12.24
C SER A 160 13.69 -16.52 11.03
N GLY A 161 13.61 -15.94 9.83
CA GLY A 161 14.06 -16.55 8.59
C GLY A 161 13.04 -17.50 7.94
N ASN A 162 11.79 -17.46 8.35
CA ASN A 162 10.72 -18.27 7.79
C ASN A 162 9.77 -17.41 6.95
N TYR A 163 9.17 -18.03 5.92
CA TYR A 163 8.13 -17.38 5.13
C TYR A 163 6.77 -17.57 5.79
N ALA A 164 6.26 -16.49 6.39
CA ALA A 164 4.94 -16.42 7.01
C ALA A 164 3.88 -15.93 6.02
N PHE A 165 2.69 -16.54 6.05
CA PHE A 165 1.54 -16.09 5.26
C PHE A 165 1.09 -14.69 5.70
N THR A 166 0.90 -13.78 4.74
CA THR A 166 0.56 -12.37 4.99
C THR A 166 -0.94 -12.11 5.08
N GLU A 167 -1.78 -13.16 5.00
CA GLU A 167 -3.24 -13.07 4.86
C GLU A 167 -3.72 -12.45 3.54
N ASN A 168 -2.78 -12.12 2.64
CA ASN A 168 -3.09 -11.60 1.31
C ASN A 168 -3.08 -12.72 0.29
N TYR A 169 -4.16 -12.84 -0.46
CA TYR A 169 -4.34 -13.84 -1.50
C TYR A 169 -5.30 -13.39 -2.59
N CYS A 170 -5.19 -14.01 -3.76
CA CYS A 170 -6.17 -13.90 -4.84
C CYS A 170 -6.64 -15.30 -5.23
N VAL A 171 -7.88 -15.42 -5.70
CA VAL A 171 -8.47 -16.67 -6.17
C VAL A 171 -9.06 -16.47 -7.55
N LEU A 172 -8.69 -17.32 -8.50
CA LEU A 172 -9.22 -17.36 -9.85
C LEU A 172 -9.95 -18.70 -10.06
N PRO A 173 -11.29 -18.72 -10.14
CA PRO A 173 -12.02 -19.91 -10.49
C PRO A 173 -11.87 -20.20 -11.99
N ILE A 174 -11.63 -21.46 -12.34
CA ILE A 174 -11.55 -21.93 -13.72
C ILE A 174 -12.36 -23.22 -13.90
N GLN A 175 -12.92 -23.40 -15.09
CA GLN A 175 -13.63 -24.59 -15.52
C GLN A 175 -12.87 -25.26 -16.66
N VAL A 176 -12.52 -26.53 -16.52
CA VAL A 176 -11.95 -27.33 -17.59
C VAL A 176 -13.05 -28.21 -18.17
N ILE A 177 -13.30 -28.07 -19.45
CA ILE A 177 -14.27 -28.84 -20.21
C ILE A 177 -13.58 -29.80 -21.20
N SER A 178 -14.31 -30.78 -21.69
CA SER A 178 -13.85 -31.74 -22.70
C SER A 178 -13.89 -31.16 -24.12
#